data_10b6a93e7e57a9b3719f857b9bcd68b9
#
_entry.id   10b6a93e7e57a9b3719f857b9bcd68b9
#
_cell.length_a   1.000
_cell.length_b   1.000
_cell.length_c   1.000
_cell.angle_alpha   90.00
_cell.angle_beta   90.00
_cell.angle_gamma   90.00
#
_symmetry.space_group_name_H-M   'P 1'
#
loop_
_entity.id
_entity.type
_entity.pdbx_description
1 polymer ?
#
loop_
_entity_poly.entity_id
_entity_poly.type
_entity_poly.pdbx_seq_one_letter_code
_entity_poly.pdbx_strand_id
1 'polypeptide(L)'
;LASKLVPPRPAPRLYLATPPVDEPAQLAAELAGLLAAADVAAVLVRLRETDPRGMISYVKALAPAIQTAGAALLIDGQPDIVARAGADGAHLTGVAAMEDAMPALKPDRIVGAGGLATRHDSMAAGEAGADYVLFGEPDAKGQRPSTEAIAERLEWWDELFEPPCVGFATSREEAEAFAAAGADFVLVGDFIWSDPRGAKAALVEIGEAIAQAHAGTFGKAKVEGKAEG
;
A
#
# COMPACT_ATOMS: atom_id res chain seq x y z
N LEU A 1 29.47 -26.38 9.67
CA LEU A 1 28.93 -25.22 8.92
C LEU A 1 27.65 -24.78 9.61
N ALA A 2 27.72 -23.62 10.30
CA ALA A 2 26.52 -23.06 10.91
C ALA A 2 25.56 -22.61 9.78
N SER A 3 24.41 -23.24 9.71
CA SER A 3 23.30 -22.79 8.85
C SER A 3 22.94 -21.37 9.28
N LYS A 4 23.14 -20.37 8.40
CA LYS A 4 22.63 -19.02 8.62
C LYS A 4 21.11 -19.16 8.71
N LEU A 5 20.56 -18.96 9.89
CA LEU A 5 19.11 -18.82 10.08
C LEU A 5 18.66 -17.61 9.28
N VAL A 6 17.97 -17.85 8.17
CA VAL A 6 17.27 -16.77 7.45
C VAL A 6 16.19 -16.28 8.40
N PRO A 7 16.16 -14.98 8.74
CA PRO A 7 15.10 -14.47 9.59
C PRO A 7 13.74 -14.73 8.95
N PRO A 8 12.70 -15.00 9.75
CA PRO A 8 11.36 -15.18 9.19
C PRO A 8 10.94 -13.90 8.48
N ARG A 9 10.27 -14.05 7.34
CA ARG A 9 9.69 -12.92 6.62
C ARG A 9 8.72 -12.16 7.54
N PRO A 10 8.81 -10.83 7.62
CA PRO A 10 7.84 -10.05 8.39
C PRO A 10 6.44 -10.19 7.78
N ALA A 11 5.42 -10.16 8.63
CA ALA A 11 4.04 -10.10 8.16
C ALA A 11 3.80 -8.78 7.39
N PRO A 12 2.93 -8.80 6.35
CA PRO A 12 2.60 -7.59 5.63
C PRO A 12 1.95 -6.56 6.55
N ARG A 13 2.22 -5.28 6.29
CA ARG A 13 1.61 -4.17 7.02
C ARG A 13 0.47 -3.56 6.21
N LEU A 14 -0.44 -2.90 6.90
CA LEU A 14 -1.55 -2.20 6.27
C LEU A 14 -1.07 -0.94 5.55
N TYR A 15 -1.67 -0.68 4.39
CA TYR A 15 -1.62 0.56 3.65
C TYR A 15 -3.08 1.03 3.48
N LEU A 16 -3.43 2.20 4.01
CA LEU A 16 -4.81 2.66 4.07
C LEU A 16 -5.07 3.76 3.05
N ALA A 17 -5.98 3.53 2.07
CA ALA A 17 -6.48 4.59 1.21
C ALA A 17 -7.63 5.34 1.89
N THR A 18 -7.60 6.67 1.89
CA THR A 18 -8.70 7.48 2.40
C THR A 18 -9.89 7.49 1.43
N PRO A 19 -11.11 7.80 1.87
CA PRO A 19 -12.11 8.32 0.94
C PRO A 19 -11.61 9.62 0.30
N PRO A 20 -12.20 10.06 -0.82
CA PRO A 20 -11.90 11.38 -1.36
C PRO A 20 -12.11 12.48 -0.30
N VAL A 21 -11.07 13.29 -0.04
CA VAL A 21 -11.08 14.23 1.09
C VAL A 21 -12.01 15.41 0.82
N ASP A 22 -13.05 15.54 1.65
CA ASP A 22 -13.99 16.68 1.65
C ASP A 22 -13.78 17.57 2.87
N GLU A 23 -13.77 16.94 4.06
CA GLU A 23 -13.68 17.59 5.37
C GLU A 23 -12.38 17.16 6.06
N PRO A 24 -11.24 17.84 5.76
CA PRO A 24 -9.94 17.38 6.19
C PRO A 24 -9.78 17.35 7.72
N ALA A 25 -10.41 18.25 8.46
CA ALA A 25 -10.32 18.26 9.93
C ALA A 25 -11.05 17.08 10.58
N GLN A 26 -12.20 16.69 10.04
CA GLN A 26 -12.95 15.52 10.49
C GLN A 26 -12.16 14.24 10.17
N LEU A 27 -11.67 14.12 8.94
CA LEU A 27 -10.88 12.96 8.53
C LEU A 27 -9.58 12.84 9.33
N ALA A 28 -8.91 13.94 9.67
CA ALA A 28 -7.71 13.94 10.50
C ALA A 28 -8.00 13.35 11.90
N ALA A 29 -9.11 13.73 12.51
CA ALA A 29 -9.52 13.21 13.81
C ALA A 29 -9.83 11.70 13.75
N GLU A 30 -10.49 11.26 12.69
CA GLU A 30 -10.80 9.84 12.46
C GLU A 30 -9.53 9.02 12.21
N LEU A 31 -8.64 9.49 11.33
CA LEU A 31 -7.35 8.86 11.06
C LEU A 31 -6.50 8.69 12.32
N ALA A 32 -6.45 9.69 13.19
CA ALA A 32 -5.72 9.57 14.46
C ALA A 32 -6.21 8.37 15.30
N GLY A 33 -7.53 8.14 15.32
CA GLY A 33 -8.12 7.00 16.03
C GLY A 33 -7.86 5.64 15.36
N LEU A 34 -7.80 5.60 14.03
CA LEU A 34 -7.51 4.41 13.24
C LEU A 34 -6.04 4.01 13.38
N LEU A 35 -5.13 4.96 13.20
CA LEU A 35 -3.68 4.74 13.24
C LEU A 35 -3.17 4.40 14.65
N ALA A 36 -3.88 4.81 15.69
CA ALA A 36 -3.59 4.39 17.06
C ALA A 36 -4.05 2.95 17.37
N ALA A 37 -4.93 2.37 16.53
CA ALA A 37 -5.54 1.06 16.78
C ALA A 37 -4.96 -0.07 15.94
N ALA A 38 -4.32 0.23 14.81
CA ALA A 38 -3.77 -0.75 13.87
C ALA A 38 -2.40 -0.32 13.36
N ASP A 39 -1.55 -1.29 13.02
CA ASP A 39 -0.22 -1.03 12.43
C ASP A 39 -0.37 -0.68 10.94
N VAL A 40 -0.45 0.60 10.64
CA VAL A 40 -0.55 1.15 9.29
C VAL A 40 0.80 1.73 8.89
N ALA A 41 1.39 1.21 7.83
CA ALA A 41 2.68 1.66 7.31
C ALA A 41 2.57 2.97 6.52
N ALA A 42 1.49 3.13 5.77
CA ALA A 42 1.27 4.28 4.92
C ALA A 42 -0.23 4.62 4.79
N VAL A 43 -0.52 5.88 4.49
CA VAL A 43 -1.86 6.36 4.15
C VAL A 43 -1.80 6.99 2.76
N LEU A 44 -2.62 6.47 1.83
CA LEU A 44 -2.83 7.05 0.51
C LEU A 44 -3.96 8.07 0.57
N VAL A 45 -3.61 9.33 0.50
CA VAL A 45 -4.56 10.44 0.54
C VAL A 45 -5.12 10.68 -0.86
N ARG A 46 -6.40 10.37 -1.04
CA ARG A 46 -7.15 10.63 -2.28
C ARG A 46 -7.79 12.01 -2.18
N LEU A 47 -7.27 12.96 -2.94
CA LEU A 47 -7.78 14.32 -2.96
C LEU A 47 -8.92 14.48 -3.97
N ARG A 48 -9.94 15.24 -3.61
CA ARG A 48 -10.85 15.77 -4.64
C ARG A 48 -10.12 16.80 -5.46
N GLU A 49 -10.44 16.83 -6.74
CA GLU A 49 -9.90 17.84 -7.64
C GLU A 49 -10.39 19.23 -7.20
N THR A 50 -9.44 20.08 -6.87
CA THR A 50 -9.64 21.49 -6.52
C THR A 50 -8.41 22.27 -6.96
N ASP A 51 -8.30 23.54 -6.60
CA ASP A 51 -7.10 24.30 -6.90
C ASP A 51 -5.88 23.79 -6.08
N PRO A 52 -4.65 23.97 -6.57
CA PRO A 52 -3.46 23.45 -5.90
C PRO A 52 -3.27 23.93 -4.44
N ARG A 53 -3.75 25.14 -4.11
CA ARG A 53 -3.66 25.66 -2.74
C ARG A 53 -4.62 24.95 -1.81
N GLY A 54 -5.83 24.65 -2.28
CA GLY A 54 -6.82 23.83 -1.56
C GLY A 54 -6.28 22.45 -1.27
N MET A 55 -5.75 21.74 -2.29
CA MET A 55 -5.15 20.43 -2.14
C MET A 55 -3.99 20.44 -1.12
N ILE A 56 -3.07 21.40 -1.21
CA ILE A 56 -1.97 21.55 -0.24
C ILE A 56 -2.51 21.77 1.18
N SER A 57 -3.55 22.59 1.35
CA SER A 57 -4.15 22.83 2.65
C SER A 57 -4.78 21.55 3.24
N TYR A 58 -5.43 20.73 2.42
CA TYR A 58 -6.00 19.47 2.84
C TYR A 58 -4.93 18.50 3.33
N VAL A 59 -3.86 18.32 2.54
CA VAL A 59 -2.74 17.46 2.94
C VAL A 59 -2.10 17.94 4.24
N LYS A 60 -1.85 19.24 4.39
CA LYS A 60 -1.28 19.84 5.61
C LYS A 60 -2.17 19.62 6.86
N ALA A 61 -3.47 19.57 6.68
CA ALA A 61 -4.40 19.30 7.79
C ALA A 61 -4.35 17.83 8.23
N LEU A 62 -4.08 16.89 7.30
CA LEU A 62 -3.99 15.46 7.57
C LEU A 62 -2.60 15.03 8.08
N ALA A 63 -1.54 15.70 7.65
CA ALA A 63 -0.15 15.31 7.89
C ALA A 63 0.18 15.05 9.38
N PRO A 64 -0.22 15.91 10.36
CA PRO A 64 0.09 15.64 11.76
C PRO A 64 -0.50 14.33 12.28
N ALA A 65 -1.73 14.00 11.91
CA ALA A 65 -2.38 12.75 12.35
C ALA A 65 -1.68 11.51 11.78
N ILE A 66 -1.23 11.58 10.54
CA ILE A 66 -0.61 10.45 9.83
C ILE A 66 0.86 10.30 10.26
N GLN A 67 1.66 11.35 10.14
CA GLN A 67 3.10 11.28 10.35
C GLN A 67 3.49 11.11 11.83
N THR A 68 2.72 11.68 12.76
CA THR A 68 2.96 11.46 14.20
C THR A 68 2.70 10.01 14.62
N ALA A 69 1.81 9.31 13.92
CA ALA A 69 1.58 7.88 14.11
C ALA A 69 2.68 6.98 13.52
N GLY A 70 3.65 7.57 12.80
CA GLY A 70 4.74 6.84 12.14
C GLY A 70 4.34 6.23 10.79
N ALA A 71 3.20 6.60 10.23
CA ALA A 71 2.77 6.21 8.89
C ALA A 71 3.27 7.21 7.83
N ALA A 72 3.67 6.72 6.66
CA ALA A 72 4.00 7.57 5.53
C ALA A 72 2.73 8.20 4.93
N LEU A 73 2.77 9.49 4.62
CA LEU A 73 1.71 10.19 3.91
C LEU A 73 2.02 10.23 2.42
N LEU A 74 1.27 9.48 1.62
CA LEU A 74 1.38 9.46 0.17
C LEU A 74 0.16 10.12 -0.47
N ILE A 75 0.38 10.86 -1.56
CA ILE A 75 -0.71 11.50 -2.33
C ILE A 75 -0.99 10.64 -3.56
N ASP A 76 -2.27 10.39 -3.81
CA ASP A 76 -2.72 9.71 -5.02
C ASP A 76 -2.66 10.67 -6.21
N GLY A 77 -1.79 10.39 -7.18
CA GLY A 77 -1.48 11.33 -8.26
C GLY A 77 -0.72 12.57 -7.76
N GLN A 78 -0.91 13.70 -8.31
CA GLN A 78 -0.50 15.03 -7.85
C GLN A 78 0.96 15.20 -7.36
N PRO A 79 1.99 14.73 -8.09
CA PRO A 79 3.38 14.79 -7.63
C PRO A 79 3.89 16.22 -7.38
N ASP A 80 3.36 17.21 -8.09
CA ASP A 80 3.78 18.61 -8.03
C ASP A 80 3.53 19.28 -6.68
N ILE A 81 2.59 18.78 -5.89
CA ILE A 81 2.27 19.37 -4.59
C ILE A 81 2.97 18.68 -3.42
N VAL A 82 3.57 17.50 -3.60
CA VAL A 82 4.15 16.65 -2.54
C VAL A 82 5.08 17.46 -1.62
N ALA A 83 6.11 18.07 -2.17
CA ALA A 83 7.08 18.82 -1.39
C ALA A 83 6.46 20.02 -0.65
N ARG A 84 5.58 20.79 -1.32
CA ARG A 84 4.92 21.97 -0.72
C ARG A 84 3.89 21.60 0.35
N ALA A 85 3.27 20.44 0.21
CA ALA A 85 2.29 19.94 1.16
C ALA A 85 2.93 19.24 2.37
N GLY A 86 4.22 18.88 2.29
CA GLY A 86 4.92 18.13 3.33
C GLY A 86 4.57 16.66 3.35
N ALA A 87 4.12 16.11 2.22
CA ALA A 87 3.89 14.67 2.07
C ALA A 87 5.20 13.90 1.89
N ASP A 88 5.19 12.62 2.21
CA ASP A 88 6.36 11.75 2.12
C ASP A 88 6.58 11.21 0.70
N GLY A 89 5.56 11.26 -0.16
CA GLY A 89 5.65 10.82 -1.54
C GLY A 89 4.33 10.87 -2.30
N ALA A 90 4.33 10.22 -3.47
CA ALA A 90 3.14 10.07 -4.30
C ALA A 90 3.03 8.64 -4.84
N HIS A 91 1.79 8.24 -5.10
CA HIS A 91 1.45 7.05 -5.86
C HIS A 91 1.03 7.47 -7.28
N LEU A 92 1.65 6.88 -8.30
CA LEU A 92 1.43 7.22 -9.71
C LEU A 92 0.86 6.03 -10.47
N THR A 93 -0.08 6.28 -11.35
CA THR A 93 -0.72 5.25 -12.16
C THR A 93 -0.06 5.19 -13.56
N GLY A 94 0.64 4.09 -13.83
CA GLY A 94 1.36 3.84 -15.07
C GLY A 94 2.83 4.27 -15.05
N VAL A 95 3.66 3.55 -15.80
CA VAL A 95 5.12 3.76 -15.87
C VAL A 95 5.47 5.18 -16.32
N ALA A 96 4.82 5.68 -17.36
CA ALA A 96 5.12 7.01 -17.89
C ALA A 96 4.85 8.12 -16.87
N ALA A 97 3.71 8.09 -16.18
CA ALA A 97 3.40 9.08 -15.14
C ALA A 97 4.39 9.03 -13.98
N MET A 98 4.84 7.83 -13.63
CA MET A 98 5.87 7.64 -12.61
C MET A 98 7.22 8.24 -13.07
N GLU A 99 7.69 7.91 -14.28
CA GLU A 99 8.95 8.43 -14.83
C GLU A 99 8.95 9.97 -14.92
N ASP A 100 7.84 10.56 -15.36
CA ASP A 100 7.68 12.02 -15.42
C ASP A 100 7.74 12.68 -14.04
N ALA A 101 7.29 11.99 -12.98
CA ALA A 101 7.31 12.51 -11.62
C ALA A 101 8.68 12.35 -10.91
N MET A 102 9.51 11.40 -11.34
CA MET A 102 10.80 11.08 -10.68
C MET A 102 11.70 12.28 -10.43
N PRO A 103 11.94 13.21 -11.39
CA PRO A 103 12.82 14.35 -11.16
C PRO A 103 12.36 15.30 -10.04
N ALA A 104 11.04 15.34 -9.78
CA ALA A 104 10.46 16.20 -8.74
C ALA A 104 10.45 15.54 -7.36
N LEU A 105 10.50 14.21 -7.30
CA LEU A 105 10.33 13.44 -6.08
C LEU A 105 11.62 12.81 -5.56
N LYS A 106 12.47 12.28 -6.42
CA LYS A 106 13.73 11.63 -6.02
C LYS A 106 14.86 12.64 -5.76
N PRO A 107 15.80 12.31 -4.83
CA PRO A 107 15.86 11.09 -4.02
C PRO A 107 15.07 11.14 -2.71
N ASP A 108 14.45 12.27 -2.36
CA ASP A 108 13.99 12.57 -1.00
C ASP A 108 12.55 12.08 -0.71
N ARG A 109 11.82 11.66 -1.76
CA ARG A 109 10.40 11.30 -1.65
C ARG A 109 10.12 9.90 -2.19
N ILE A 110 9.11 9.26 -1.60
CA ILE A 110 8.62 7.95 -2.01
C ILE A 110 7.87 8.07 -3.34
N VAL A 111 8.20 7.18 -4.27
CA VAL A 111 7.52 7.06 -5.56
C VAL A 111 6.94 5.66 -5.68
N GLY A 112 5.62 5.55 -5.60
CA GLY A 112 4.90 4.31 -5.83
C GLY A 112 4.37 4.21 -7.26
N ALA A 113 4.37 3.02 -7.82
CA ALA A 113 3.83 2.74 -9.15
C ALA A 113 2.68 1.74 -9.10
N GLY A 114 1.51 2.13 -9.64
CA GLY A 114 0.36 1.26 -9.87
C GLY A 114 -0.12 1.32 -11.30
N GLY A 115 -1.30 0.74 -11.59
CA GLY A 115 -1.84 0.67 -12.95
C GLY A 115 -0.96 -0.14 -13.90
N LEU A 116 -0.15 -1.06 -13.39
CA LEU A 116 0.82 -1.87 -14.13
C LEU A 116 0.10 -3.06 -14.77
N ALA A 117 -0.31 -2.92 -16.03
CA ALA A 117 -1.14 -3.90 -16.71
C ALA A 117 -0.39 -5.21 -17.01
N THR A 118 0.91 -5.14 -17.29
CA THR A 118 1.74 -6.28 -17.68
C THR A 118 2.90 -6.52 -16.72
N ARG A 119 3.49 -7.72 -16.76
CA ARG A 119 4.75 -7.99 -16.04
C ARG A 119 5.88 -7.07 -16.52
N HIS A 120 5.89 -6.75 -17.81
CA HIS A 120 6.88 -5.82 -18.39
C HIS A 120 6.75 -4.42 -17.77
N ASP A 121 5.53 -3.89 -17.61
CA ASP A 121 5.32 -2.58 -16.96
C ASP A 121 5.83 -2.60 -15.52
N SER A 122 5.59 -3.71 -14.81
CA SER A 122 6.05 -3.86 -13.41
C SER A 122 7.58 -3.85 -13.32
N MET A 123 8.24 -4.57 -14.23
CA MET A 123 9.72 -4.60 -14.32
C MET A 123 10.27 -3.22 -14.68
N ALA A 124 9.69 -2.55 -15.67
CA ALA A 124 10.08 -1.20 -16.07
C ALA A 124 9.94 -0.19 -14.91
N ALA A 125 8.86 -0.26 -14.13
CA ALA A 125 8.69 0.58 -12.95
C ALA A 125 9.77 0.33 -11.88
N GLY A 126 10.09 -0.94 -11.60
CA GLY A 126 11.16 -1.31 -10.66
C GLY A 126 12.54 -0.86 -11.15
N GLU A 127 12.89 -1.08 -12.41
CA GLU A 127 14.14 -0.67 -13.02
C GLU A 127 14.30 0.86 -13.07
N ALA A 128 13.19 1.59 -13.28
CA ALA A 128 13.18 3.05 -13.23
C ALA A 128 13.32 3.61 -11.81
N GLY A 129 13.24 2.78 -10.76
CA GLY A 129 13.49 3.17 -9.38
C GLY A 129 12.23 3.48 -8.56
N ALA A 130 11.09 2.86 -8.84
CA ALA A 130 9.95 2.86 -7.95
C ALA A 130 10.33 2.31 -6.57
N ASP A 131 9.87 2.94 -5.50
CA ASP A 131 10.07 2.44 -4.12
C ASP A 131 9.12 1.27 -3.79
N TYR A 132 8.03 1.14 -4.50
CA TYR A 132 7.14 -0.02 -4.47
C TYR A 132 6.31 -0.12 -5.74
N VAL A 133 5.85 -1.33 -6.03
CA VAL A 133 4.87 -1.60 -7.09
C VAL A 133 3.54 -2.04 -6.48
N LEU A 134 2.43 -1.66 -7.11
CA LEU A 134 1.10 -2.01 -6.63
C LEU A 134 0.33 -2.79 -7.70
N PHE A 135 -0.29 -3.89 -7.28
CA PHE A 135 -1.09 -4.77 -8.12
C PHE A 135 -2.55 -4.79 -7.67
N GLY A 136 -3.46 -4.87 -8.64
CA GLY A 136 -4.88 -5.03 -8.40
C GLY A 136 -5.70 -3.76 -8.46
N GLU A 137 -5.14 -2.64 -8.84
CA GLU A 137 -5.92 -1.43 -9.12
C GLU A 137 -6.85 -1.63 -10.33
N PRO A 138 -8.03 -1.02 -10.32
CA PRO A 138 -8.88 -0.98 -11.50
C PRO A 138 -8.23 -0.16 -12.61
N ASP A 139 -8.43 -0.58 -13.83
CA ASP A 139 -8.08 0.21 -15.03
C ASP A 139 -9.01 1.44 -15.18
N ALA A 140 -8.79 2.24 -16.23
CA ALA A 140 -9.62 3.41 -16.53
C ALA A 140 -11.10 3.09 -16.82
N LYS A 141 -11.44 1.81 -17.03
CA LYS A 141 -12.81 1.31 -17.21
C LYS A 141 -13.38 0.69 -15.93
N GLY A 142 -12.63 0.72 -14.83
CA GLY A 142 -13.01 0.09 -13.57
C GLY A 142 -12.84 -1.44 -13.57
N GLN A 143 -12.15 -2.01 -14.55
CA GLN A 143 -11.90 -3.45 -14.62
C GLN A 143 -10.64 -3.81 -13.85
N ARG A 144 -10.70 -4.91 -13.09
CA ARG A 144 -9.58 -5.48 -12.33
C ARG A 144 -9.28 -6.90 -12.80
N PRO A 145 -8.03 -7.35 -12.69
CA PRO A 145 -7.72 -8.77 -12.77
C PRO A 145 -8.46 -9.56 -11.67
N SER A 146 -8.61 -10.87 -11.84
CA SER A 146 -9.16 -11.72 -10.77
C SER A 146 -8.22 -11.76 -9.55
N THR A 147 -8.77 -12.13 -8.41
CA THR A 147 -7.98 -12.30 -7.17
C THR A 147 -6.79 -13.24 -7.37
N GLU A 148 -7.01 -14.35 -8.07
CA GLU A 148 -5.96 -15.34 -8.38
C GLU A 148 -4.86 -14.74 -9.26
N ALA A 149 -5.24 -13.97 -10.30
CA ALA A 149 -4.26 -13.35 -11.19
C ALA A 149 -3.43 -12.24 -10.49
N ILE A 150 -4.03 -11.56 -9.50
CA ILE A 150 -3.30 -10.59 -8.67
C ILE A 150 -2.35 -11.34 -7.72
N ALA A 151 -2.81 -12.41 -7.05
CA ALA A 151 -2.01 -13.23 -6.16
C ALA A 151 -0.81 -13.85 -6.89
N GLU A 152 -1.00 -14.46 -8.07
CA GLU A 152 0.09 -14.98 -8.92
C GLU A 152 1.12 -13.90 -9.29
N ARG A 153 0.69 -12.65 -9.45
CA ARG A 153 1.59 -11.55 -9.75
C ARG A 153 2.39 -11.10 -8.54
N LEU A 154 1.77 -11.10 -7.36
CA LEU A 154 2.43 -10.83 -6.08
C LEU A 154 3.48 -11.90 -5.78
N GLU A 155 3.15 -13.19 -5.89
CA GLU A 155 4.08 -14.31 -5.72
C GLU A 155 5.27 -14.20 -6.67
N TRP A 156 4.99 -13.98 -7.97
CA TRP A 156 6.03 -13.79 -8.97
C TRP A 156 6.97 -12.62 -8.66
N TRP A 157 6.42 -11.49 -8.18
CA TRP A 157 7.23 -10.33 -7.85
C TRP A 157 8.08 -10.56 -6.61
N ASP A 158 7.48 -11.09 -5.57
CA ASP A 158 8.13 -11.41 -4.32
C ASP A 158 9.33 -12.37 -4.47
N GLU A 159 9.21 -13.37 -5.35
CA GLU A 159 10.28 -14.33 -5.59
C GLU A 159 11.49 -13.76 -6.36
N LEU A 160 11.29 -12.72 -7.18
CA LEU A 160 12.28 -12.31 -8.18
C LEU A 160 12.80 -10.88 -8.01
N PHE A 161 12.13 -10.02 -7.28
CA PHE A 161 12.43 -8.60 -7.23
C PHE A 161 12.62 -8.08 -5.79
N GLU A 162 13.51 -7.09 -5.63
CA GLU A 162 13.78 -6.48 -4.32
C GLU A 162 12.79 -5.38 -3.91
N PRO A 163 12.28 -4.51 -4.83
CA PRO A 163 11.34 -3.48 -4.43
C PRO A 163 10.05 -4.09 -3.85
N PRO A 164 9.55 -3.56 -2.72
CA PRO A 164 8.33 -4.06 -2.09
C PRO A 164 7.14 -4.09 -3.03
N CYS A 165 6.24 -5.06 -2.85
CA CYS A 165 4.98 -5.13 -3.56
C CYS A 165 3.77 -4.93 -2.66
N VAL A 166 2.75 -4.29 -3.23
CA VAL A 166 1.49 -3.97 -2.57
C VAL A 166 0.34 -4.67 -3.29
N GLY A 167 -0.51 -5.38 -2.56
CA GLY A 167 -1.77 -5.91 -3.07
C GLY A 167 -2.93 -4.98 -2.74
N PHE A 168 -3.66 -4.49 -3.74
CA PHE A 168 -4.88 -3.69 -3.52
C PHE A 168 -6.07 -4.60 -3.33
N ALA A 169 -6.54 -4.69 -2.09
CA ALA A 169 -7.68 -5.51 -1.69
C ALA A 169 -8.98 -4.69 -1.62
N THR A 170 -10.06 -5.25 -2.13
CA THR A 170 -11.42 -4.70 -2.07
C THR A 170 -12.35 -5.50 -1.15
N SER A 171 -11.84 -6.58 -0.59
CA SER A 171 -12.52 -7.39 0.43
C SER A 171 -11.52 -8.00 1.41
N ARG A 172 -12.04 -8.59 2.48
CA ARG A 172 -11.25 -9.34 3.46
C ARG A 172 -10.55 -10.55 2.82
N GLU A 173 -11.29 -11.30 2.01
CA GLU A 173 -10.79 -12.50 1.33
C GLU A 173 -9.61 -12.17 0.41
N GLU A 174 -9.69 -11.04 -0.31
CA GLU A 174 -8.56 -10.55 -1.11
C GLU A 174 -7.38 -10.16 -0.23
N ALA A 175 -7.62 -9.45 0.88
CA ALA A 175 -6.55 -9.06 1.79
C ALA A 175 -5.79 -10.27 2.35
N GLU A 176 -6.51 -11.33 2.76
CA GLU A 176 -5.93 -12.59 3.23
C GLU A 176 -5.16 -13.31 2.10
N ALA A 177 -5.73 -13.36 0.88
CA ALA A 177 -5.08 -13.99 -0.28
C ALA A 177 -3.77 -13.27 -0.66
N PHE A 178 -3.77 -11.95 -0.66
CA PHE A 178 -2.57 -11.17 -1.02
C PHE A 178 -1.49 -11.26 0.05
N ALA A 179 -1.87 -11.31 1.33
CA ALA A 179 -0.92 -11.58 2.42
C ALA A 179 -0.28 -12.97 2.32
N ALA A 180 -1.06 -13.97 1.93
CA ALA A 180 -0.57 -15.33 1.71
C ALA A 180 0.30 -15.45 0.44
N ALA A 181 0.06 -14.59 -0.56
CA ALA A 181 0.82 -14.52 -1.83
C ALA A 181 2.13 -13.72 -1.73
N GLY A 182 2.49 -13.24 -0.55
CA GLY A 182 3.78 -12.58 -0.35
C GLY A 182 3.78 -11.06 -0.56
N ALA A 183 2.63 -10.38 -0.54
CA ALA A 183 2.61 -8.93 -0.49
C ALA A 183 3.37 -8.40 0.74
N ASP A 184 4.16 -7.34 0.58
CA ASP A 184 4.80 -6.65 1.71
C ASP A 184 3.84 -5.69 2.41
N PHE A 185 2.89 -5.16 1.64
CA PHE A 185 1.81 -4.32 2.14
C PHE A 185 0.49 -4.72 1.49
N VAL A 186 -0.59 -4.56 2.23
CA VAL A 186 -1.95 -4.73 1.71
C VAL A 186 -2.67 -3.38 1.76
N LEU A 187 -2.96 -2.81 0.57
CA LEU A 187 -3.74 -1.59 0.45
C LEU A 187 -5.22 -1.92 0.60
N VAL A 188 -5.85 -1.26 1.56
CA VAL A 188 -7.28 -1.36 1.86
C VAL A 188 -7.93 0.03 1.81
N GLY A 189 -9.20 0.11 1.49
CA GLY A 189 -9.85 1.41 1.30
C GLY A 189 -11.35 1.34 1.53
N ASP A 190 -12.15 1.48 0.49
CA ASP A 190 -13.59 1.75 0.56
C ASP A 190 -14.38 0.77 1.44
N PHE A 191 -14.04 -0.51 1.44
CA PHE A 191 -14.73 -1.49 2.28
C PHE A 191 -14.44 -1.32 3.79
N ILE A 192 -13.30 -0.70 4.15
CA ILE A 192 -12.99 -0.32 5.53
C ILE A 192 -13.89 0.84 5.97
N TRP A 193 -13.98 1.88 5.15
CA TRP A 193 -14.75 3.08 5.45
C TRP A 193 -16.26 2.86 5.44
N SER A 194 -16.74 1.88 4.68
CA SER A 194 -18.16 1.52 4.57
C SER A 194 -18.61 0.42 5.55
N ASP A 195 -17.73 -0.09 6.41
CA ASP A 195 -18.09 -1.14 7.36
C ASP A 195 -19.14 -0.62 8.37
N PRO A 196 -20.27 -1.30 8.54
CA PRO A 196 -21.35 -0.84 9.45
C PRO A 196 -20.94 -0.80 10.93
N ARG A 197 -19.86 -1.48 11.31
CA ARG A 197 -19.29 -1.47 12.67
C ARG A 197 -18.35 -0.29 12.89
N GLY A 198 -18.05 0.46 11.82
CA GLY A 198 -17.11 1.56 11.77
C GLY A 198 -15.70 1.15 11.32
N ALA A 199 -15.02 2.07 10.64
CA ALA A 199 -13.71 1.86 10.02
C ALA A 199 -12.65 1.33 10.99
N LYS A 200 -12.69 1.72 12.26
CA LYS A 200 -11.74 1.25 13.27
C LYS A 200 -11.83 -0.25 13.52
N ALA A 201 -13.04 -0.78 13.68
CA ALA A 201 -13.26 -2.20 13.91
C ALA A 201 -12.83 -3.02 12.68
N ALA A 202 -13.20 -2.56 11.49
CA ALA A 202 -12.81 -3.19 10.24
C ALA A 202 -11.28 -3.21 10.04
N LEU A 203 -10.61 -2.10 10.29
CA LEU A 203 -9.16 -1.99 10.09
C LEU A 203 -8.37 -2.91 11.03
N VAL A 204 -8.77 -2.99 12.30
CA VAL A 204 -8.15 -3.91 13.28
C VAL A 204 -8.34 -5.36 12.85
N GLU A 205 -9.56 -5.74 12.48
CA GLU A 205 -9.88 -7.10 12.02
C GLU A 205 -9.08 -7.49 10.77
N ILE A 206 -8.95 -6.59 9.81
CA ILE A 206 -8.15 -6.85 8.60
C ILE A 206 -6.67 -6.99 8.94
N GLY A 207 -6.12 -6.17 9.84
CA GLY A 207 -4.75 -6.29 10.31
C GLY A 207 -4.46 -7.66 10.93
N GLU A 208 -5.38 -8.18 11.75
CA GLU A 208 -5.28 -9.53 12.32
C GLU A 208 -5.40 -10.62 11.25
N ALA A 209 -6.32 -10.47 10.29
CA ALA A 209 -6.57 -11.44 9.24
C ALA A 209 -5.35 -11.60 8.31
N ILE A 210 -4.72 -10.51 7.86
CA ILE A 210 -3.52 -10.57 7.04
C ILE A 210 -2.33 -11.20 7.78
N ALA A 211 -2.17 -10.89 9.08
CA ALA A 211 -1.12 -11.51 9.90
C ALA A 211 -1.32 -13.02 10.06
N GLN A 212 -2.56 -13.47 10.26
CA GLN A 212 -2.90 -14.88 10.35
C GLN A 212 -2.70 -15.62 9.01
N ALA A 213 -3.15 -15.06 7.90
CA ALA A 213 -2.99 -15.63 6.57
C ALA A 213 -1.50 -15.79 6.22
N HIS A 214 -0.68 -14.76 6.46
CA HIS A 214 0.76 -14.80 6.27
C HIS A 214 1.42 -15.89 7.15
N ALA A 215 1.09 -15.94 8.43
CA ALA A 215 1.64 -16.97 9.34
C ALA A 215 1.24 -18.38 8.91
N GLY A 216 0.04 -18.57 8.35
CA GLY A 216 -0.43 -19.84 7.80
C GLY A 216 0.41 -20.35 6.63
N THR A 217 0.90 -19.44 5.79
CA THR A 217 1.72 -19.77 4.62
C THR A 217 3.21 -19.84 4.98
N PHE A 218 3.77 -18.80 5.53
CA PHE A 218 5.22 -18.65 5.76
C PHE A 218 5.68 -19.23 7.10
N GLY A 219 4.77 -19.43 8.07
CA GLY A 219 5.08 -20.08 9.34
C GLY A 219 5.31 -21.59 9.22
N LYS A 220 4.72 -22.26 8.22
CA LYS A 220 4.88 -23.71 7.97
C LYS A 220 6.17 -24.07 7.24
N ALA A 221 6.70 -23.19 6.41
CA ALA A 221 7.95 -23.42 5.68
C ALA A 221 9.15 -23.74 6.59
N LYS A 222 9.09 -23.39 7.88
CA LYS A 222 10.11 -23.71 8.89
C LYS A 222 10.09 -25.15 9.39
N VAL A 223 9.00 -25.91 9.16
CA VAL A 223 8.84 -27.29 9.69
C VAL A 223 9.23 -28.31 8.64
N GLU A 224 8.98 -28.07 7.36
CA GLU A 224 9.29 -29.02 6.28
C GLU A 224 10.78 -29.09 5.95
N GLY A 225 11.55 -28.06 6.15
CA GLY A 225 13.01 -28.04 5.98
C GLY A 225 13.80 -28.79 7.07
N LYS A 226 13.13 -29.43 8.04
CA LYS A 226 13.76 -30.15 9.18
C LYS A 226 13.59 -31.65 9.13
N ALA A 227 12.87 -32.17 8.11
CA ALA A 227 12.57 -33.63 7.99
C ALA A 227 13.43 -34.37 6.96
N GLU A 228 14.33 -33.70 6.25
CA GLU A 228 15.31 -34.34 5.36
C GLU A 228 16.73 -34.01 5.81
N GLY A 229 17.24 -34.82 6.74
CA GLY A 229 18.62 -34.80 7.22
C GLY A 229 18.96 -36.15 7.85
#